data_d506510d453baedaf8f3f0b9af887c31
#
_entry.id   d506510d453baedaf8f3f0b9af887c31
#
_cell.length_a   1.000
_cell.length_b   1.000
_cell.length_c   1.000
_cell.angle_alpha   90.00
_cell.angle_beta   90.00
_cell.angle_gamma   90.00
#
_symmetry.space_group_name_H-M   'P 1'
#
loop_
_entity.id
_entity.type
_entity.pdbx_description
1 polymer ?
#
loop_
_entity_poly.entity_id
_entity_poly.type
_entity_poly.pdbx_seq_one_letter_code
_entity_poly.pdbx_strand_id
1 'polypeptide(L)'
;MSQNIKPTFIFIATLGILSMLPPLGVDMYIPSFLNIAEDLNINAEQVQYTLTFFAYGMAAGQLFWGPFGDSFGRKPIILLGVIIGAITSIILTSIHSIGSFTVLRFVQGFFGAAPVVLSGALLRDLFSKDQLSRIISTITLVFMIAPLVAPIIGGYIVKYFHWHMIFYVIGIMGFLATLLVFFIIPETHKQENRIPLRLNIIARNFMILSKQKEVLGYMAAASFGFGGLFAFVTAGSIVYIGIYGIPVDQFGYFFMINIAIMTAASYLNGKFVLKLGAETMLRIGIAVQFISGIWLFLTALFDFGFWSIAIGVAFFVGQNPLISSNATASILEKFPTMAGTANSLMGSVRFGVGAVMGSLVASFKMETAAPMLYTMAACVVTSALSYYFLTYRHCNSTK
;
A
#
# COMPACT_ATOMS: atom_id res chain seq x y z
N MET A 1 5.10 -27.97 -18.45
CA MET A 1 4.35 -27.61 -19.66
C MET A 1 3.61 -26.32 -19.37
N SER A 2 4.09 -25.17 -19.84
CA SER A 2 3.36 -23.90 -19.75
C SER A 2 2.07 -24.05 -20.56
N GLN A 3 0.92 -23.96 -19.92
CA GLN A 3 -0.32 -23.78 -20.64
C GLN A 3 -0.17 -22.45 -21.39
N ASN A 4 -0.17 -22.49 -22.73
CA ASN A 4 -0.12 -21.33 -23.61
C ASN A 4 -1.46 -20.57 -23.52
N ILE A 5 -1.78 -20.05 -22.33
CA ILE A 5 -2.95 -19.20 -22.12
C ILE A 5 -2.58 -17.83 -22.69
N LYS A 6 -3.20 -17.47 -23.83
CA LYS A 6 -3.09 -16.10 -24.33
C LYS A 6 -3.73 -15.18 -23.27
N PRO A 7 -3.04 -14.13 -22.82
CA PRO A 7 -3.62 -13.20 -21.87
C PRO A 7 -4.81 -12.49 -22.54
N THR A 8 -6.02 -12.88 -22.18
CA THR A 8 -7.22 -12.19 -22.66
C THR A 8 -7.37 -10.85 -21.93
N PHE A 9 -7.99 -9.87 -22.57
CA PHE A 9 -8.29 -8.58 -21.94
C PHE A 9 -9.02 -8.78 -20.59
N ILE A 10 -9.99 -9.70 -20.56
CA ILE A 10 -10.79 -9.99 -19.35
C ILE A 10 -9.91 -10.55 -18.21
N PHE A 11 -8.94 -11.41 -18.52
CA PHE A 11 -7.99 -11.93 -17.54
C PHE A 11 -7.15 -10.80 -16.91
N ILE A 12 -6.59 -9.91 -17.74
CA ILE A 12 -5.80 -8.77 -17.26
C ILE A 12 -6.67 -7.81 -16.45
N ALA A 13 -7.89 -7.52 -16.91
CA ALA A 13 -8.84 -6.67 -16.21
C ALA A 13 -9.21 -7.26 -14.84
N THR A 14 -9.42 -8.59 -14.74
CA THR A 14 -9.69 -9.28 -13.47
C THR A 14 -8.55 -9.08 -12.48
N LEU A 15 -7.31 -9.28 -12.90
CA LEU A 15 -6.14 -9.05 -12.02
C LEU A 15 -5.96 -7.57 -11.67
N GLY A 16 -6.28 -6.67 -12.58
CA GLY A 16 -6.32 -5.23 -12.32
C GLY A 16 -7.33 -4.88 -11.23
N ILE A 17 -8.57 -5.38 -11.35
CA ILE A 17 -9.64 -5.18 -10.34
C ILE A 17 -9.21 -5.76 -8.98
N LEU A 18 -8.62 -6.95 -8.94
CA LEU A 18 -8.10 -7.53 -7.70
C LEU A 18 -7.06 -6.64 -7.03
N SER A 19 -6.18 -6.05 -7.82
CA SER A 19 -5.13 -5.15 -7.32
C SER A 19 -5.70 -3.83 -6.80
N MET A 20 -6.85 -3.38 -7.32
CA MET A 20 -7.52 -2.14 -6.90
C MET A 20 -8.31 -2.27 -5.60
N LEU A 21 -8.78 -3.46 -5.22
CA LEU A 21 -9.64 -3.64 -4.03
C LEU A 21 -9.04 -3.08 -2.73
N PRO A 22 -7.77 -3.37 -2.35
CA PRO A 22 -7.21 -2.81 -1.12
C PRO A 22 -7.07 -1.28 -1.14
N PRO A 23 -6.55 -0.61 -2.21
CA PRO A 23 -6.56 0.86 -2.30
C PRO A 23 -7.97 1.45 -2.23
N LEU A 24 -8.96 0.85 -2.90
CA LEU A 24 -10.34 1.31 -2.80
C LEU A 24 -10.85 1.27 -1.35
N GLY A 25 -10.55 0.19 -0.62
CA GLY A 25 -10.88 0.04 0.79
C GLY A 25 -10.19 1.03 1.72
N VAL A 26 -9.10 1.66 1.28
CA VAL A 26 -8.38 2.72 1.99
C VAL A 26 -8.86 4.09 1.52
N ASP A 27 -8.71 4.38 0.23
CA ASP A 27 -8.78 5.74 -0.30
C ASP A 27 -10.22 6.28 -0.41
N MET A 28 -11.23 5.41 -0.69
CA MET A 28 -12.63 5.82 -0.65
C MET A 28 -13.12 6.13 0.78
N TYR A 29 -12.51 5.49 1.77
CA TYR A 29 -12.89 5.60 3.17
C TYR A 29 -12.39 6.88 3.84
N ILE A 30 -11.24 7.42 3.42
CA ILE A 30 -10.57 8.57 4.06
C ILE A 30 -11.48 9.80 4.16
N PRO A 31 -12.22 10.24 3.13
CA PRO A 31 -13.09 11.42 3.23
C PRO A 31 -14.21 11.29 4.27
N SER A 32 -14.58 10.06 4.67
CA SER A 32 -15.69 9.80 5.58
C SER A 32 -15.33 9.85 7.07
N PHE A 33 -14.07 10.07 7.44
CA PHE A 33 -13.62 9.97 8.84
C PHE A 33 -14.40 10.87 9.80
N LEU A 34 -14.63 12.11 9.42
CA LEU A 34 -15.38 13.07 10.25
C LEU A 34 -16.86 12.67 10.38
N ASN A 35 -17.47 12.19 9.28
CA ASN A 35 -18.87 11.76 9.30
C ASN A 35 -19.07 10.48 10.14
N ILE A 36 -18.12 9.54 10.10
CA ILE A 36 -18.16 8.34 10.95
C ILE A 36 -17.96 8.72 12.42
N ALA A 37 -17.06 9.65 12.71
CA ALA A 37 -16.83 10.13 14.07
C ALA A 37 -18.09 10.78 14.64
N GLU A 38 -18.78 11.61 13.85
CA GLU A 38 -20.04 12.23 14.24
C GLU A 38 -21.15 11.19 14.45
N ASP A 39 -21.35 10.26 13.50
CA ASP A 39 -22.38 9.24 13.56
C ASP A 39 -22.23 8.26 14.74
N LEU A 40 -21.00 7.87 15.05
CA LEU A 40 -20.68 7.00 16.18
C LEU A 40 -20.47 7.77 17.49
N ASN A 41 -20.57 9.09 17.49
CA ASN A 41 -20.35 9.98 18.62
C ASN A 41 -18.99 9.72 19.32
N ILE A 42 -17.92 9.71 18.52
CA ILE A 42 -16.53 9.46 18.93
C ILE A 42 -15.59 10.51 18.36
N ASN A 43 -14.34 10.51 18.81
CA ASN A 43 -13.31 11.39 18.24
C ASN A 43 -12.81 10.86 16.87
N ALA A 44 -12.46 11.77 15.97
CA ALA A 44 -11.97 11.42 14.64
C ALA A 44 -10.68 10.59 14.67
N GLU A 45 -9.85 10.77 15.69
CA GLU A 45 -8.63 9.98 15.93
C GLU A 45 -8.94 8.49 16.14
N GLN A 46 -10.08 8.16 16.76
CA GLN A 46 -10.52 6.78 16.92
C GLN A 46 -10.89 6.13 15.57
N VAL A 47 -11.41 6.90 14.63
CA VAL A 47 -11.68 6.43 13.27
C VAL A 47 -10.36 6.20 12.52
N GLN A 48 -9.36 7.06 12.71
CA GLN A 48 -8.02 6.87 12.11
C GLN A 48 -7.39 5.51 12.50
N TYR A 49 -7.55 5.09 13.77
CA TYR A 49 -7.05 3.77 14.21
C TYR A 49 -7.64 2.62 13.38
N THR A 50 -8.87 2.71 12.92
CA THR A 50 -9.47 1.65 12.10
C THR A 50 -8.72 1.46 10.78
N LEU A 51 -8.21 2.53 10.18
CA LEU A 51 -7.38 2.47 9.00
C LEU A 51 -6.00 1.86 9.30
N THR A 52 -5.39 2.22 10.42
CA THR A 52 -4.10 1.63 10.80
C THR A 52 -4.23 0.14 11.10
N PHE A 53 -5.35 -0.30 11.68
CA PHE A 53 -5.63 -1.72 11.88
C PHE A 53 -5.84 -2.48 10.58
N PHE A 54 -6.45 -1.86 9.57
CA PHE A 54 -6.45 -2.42 8.21
C PHE A 54 -5.02 -2.64 7.69
N ALA A 55 -4.12 -1.68 7.88
CA ALA A 55 -2.72 -1.81 7.47
C ALA A 55 -1.96 -2.87 8.28
N TYR A 56 -2.22 -3.03 9.59
CA TYR A 56 -1.70 -4.15 10.37
C TYR A 56 -2.19 -5.49 9.82
N GLY A 57 -3.46 -5.58 9.45
CA GLY A 57 -4.01 -6.75 8.79
C GLY A 57 -3.29 -7.04 7.48
N MET A 58 -3.10 -6.03 6.63
CA MET A 58 -2.32 -6.16 5.39
C MET A 58 -0.89 -6.64 5.65
N ALA A 59 -0.21 -6.08 6.65
CA ALA A 59 1.15 -6.48 7.02
C ALA A 59 1.22 -7.95 7.43
N ALA A 60 0.32 -8.40 8.29
CA ALA A 60 0.23 -9.79 8.70
C ALA A 60 -0.10 -10.72 7.53
N GLY A 61 -1.08 -10.34 6.71
CA GLY A 61 -1.49 -11.11 5.54
C GLY A 61 -0.40 -11.27 4.49
N GLN A 62 0.47 -10.27 4.28
CA GLN A 62 1.61 -10.34 3.37
C GLN A 62 2.57 -11.49 3.71
N LEU A 63 2.80 -11.77 5.00
CA LEU A 63 3.64 -12.89 5.44
C LEU A 63 2.93 -14.23 5.32
N PHE A 64 1.62 -14.23 5.52
CA PHE A 64 0.82 -15.44 5.70
C PHE A 64 0.39 -16.06 4.37
N TRP A 65 -0.15 -15.26 3.44
CA TRP A 65 -0.84 -15.79 2.25
C TRP A 65 0.07 -16.37 1.18
N GLY A 66 1.33 -15.94 1.08
CA GLY A 66 2.29 -16.53 0.13
C GLY A 66 2.46 -18.04 0.33
N PRO A 67 2.93 -18.49 1.50
CA PRO A 67 3.06 -19.89 1.83
C PRO A 67 1.77 -20.69 1.76
N PHE A 68 0.65 -20.09 2.15
CA PHE A 68 -0.65 -20.74 2.05
C PHE A 68 -1.08 -20.97 0.60
N GLY A 69 -0.81 -20.02 -0.29
CA GLY A 69 -1.03 -20.22 -1.74
C GLY A 69 -0.18 -21.33 -2.35
N ASP A 70 1.06 -21.48 -1.86
CA ASP A 70 1.96 -22.56 -2.29
C ASP A 70 1.52 -23.95 -1.78
N SER A 71 0.81 -24.00 -0.64
CA SER A 71 0.37 -25.26 -0.03
C SER A 71 -1.05 -25.68 -0.47
N PHE A 72 -1.97 -24.73 -0.61
CA PHE A 72 -3.40 -25.02 -0.85
C PHE A 72 -3.85 -24.69 -2.27
N GLY A 73 -3.03 -24.00 -3.07
CA GLY A 73 -3.34 -23.52 -4.41
C GLY A 73 -3.60 -22.01 -4.45
N ARG A 74 -3.34 -21.40 -5.60
CA ARG A 74 -3.42 -19.96 -5.78
C ARG A 74 -4.87 -19.45 -5.79
N LYS A 75 -5.70 -20.05 -6.64
CA LYS A 75 -7.08 -19.64 -6.85
C LYS A 75 -7.97 -19.77 -5.60
N PRO A 76 -7.96 -20.88 -4.84
CA PRO A 76 -8.77 -21.00 -3.62
C PRO A 76 -8.45 -19.94 -2.59
N ILE A 77 -7.18 -19.61 -2.41
CA ILE A 77 -6.75 -18.60 -1.41
C ILE A 77 -7.11 -17.19 -1.88
N ILE A 78 -6.98 -16.87 -3.19
CA ILE A 78 -7.47 -15.60 -3.73
C ILE A 78 -8.97 -15.46 -3.51
N LEU A 79 -9.76 -16.50 -3.84
CA LEU A 79 -11.20 -16.50 -3.63
C LEU A 79 -11.56 -16.28 -2.17
N LEU A 80 -10.91 -17.00 -1.25
CA LEU A 80 -11.10 -16.85 0.19
C LEU A 80 -10.86 -15.40 0.63
N GLY A 81 -9.75 -14.80 0.18
CA GLY A 81 -9.38 -13.43 0.51
C GLY A 81 -10.41 -12.41 0.03
N VAL A 82 -10.84 -12.53 -1.23
CA VAL A 82 -11.79 -11.56 -1.82
C VAL A 82 -13.20 -11.72 -1.22
N ILE A 83 -13.67 -12.96 -1.02
CA ILE A 83 -14.99 -13.23 -0.42
C ILE A 83 -15.06 -12.69 1.01
N ILE A 84 -14.07 -13.00 1.85
CA ILE A 84 -14.07 -12.51 3.24
C ILE A 84 -13.90 -10.99 3.27
N GLY A 85 -13.08 -10.40 2.40
CA GLY A 85 -12.98 -8.96 2.25
C GLY A 85 -14.31 -8.29 1.85
N ALA A 86 -15.08 -8.91 0.96
CA ALA A 86 -16.40 -8.44 0.57
C ALA A 86 -17.42 -8.56 1.71
N ILE A 87 -17.48 -9.73 2.37
CA ILE A 87 -18.37 -9.97 3.50
C ILE A 87 -18.09 -8.99 4.65
N THR A 88 -16.83 -8.79 5.01
CA THR A 88 -16.45 -7.84 6.06
C THR A 88 -16.84 -6.40 5.70
N SER A 89 -16.75 -6.02 4.42
CA SER A 89 -17.22 -4.71 3.96
C SER A 89 -18.73 -4.54 4.19
N ILE A 90 -19.54 -5.54 3.87
CA ILE A 90 -20.98 -5.49 4.12
C ILE A 90 -21.30 -5.48 5.63
N ILE A 91 -20.62 -6.29 6.43
CA ILE A 91 -20.82 -6.31 7.89
C ILE A 91 -20.49 -4.94 8.51
N LEU A 92 -19.44 -4.25 8.02
CA LEU A 92 -19.06 -2.91 8.51
C LEU A 92 -20.20 -1.88 8.41
N THR A 93 -21.16 -2.07 7.50
CA THR A 93 -22.33 -1.17 7.37
C THR A 93 -23.36 -1.32 8.50
N SER A 94 -23.26 -2.36 9.30
CA SER A 94 -24.20 -2.65 10.40
C SER A 94 -23.56 -2.54 11.78
N ILE A 95 -22.32 -2.02 11.86
CA ILE A 95 -21.57 -1.93 13.11
C ILE A 95 -21.69 -0.52 13.71
N HIS A 96 -22.08 -0.49 14.99
CA HIS A 96 -22.21 0.74 15.78
C HIS A 96 -21.13 0.89 16.87
N SER A 97 -20.21 -0.07 16.98
CA SER A 97 -19.11 -0.05 17.94
C SER A 97 -17.78 0.13 17.23
N ILE A 98 -16.99 1.14 17.62
CA ILE A 98 -15.66 1.39 17.04
C ILE A 98 -14.69 0.22 17.27
N GLY A 99 -14.80 -0.50 18.39
CA GLY A 99 -14.00 -1.68 18.66
C GLY A 99 -14.26 -2.80 17.66
N SER A 100 -15.53 -3.15 17.41
CA SER A 100 -15.90 -4.14 16.39
C SER A 100 -15.53 -3.68 14.98
N PHE A 101 -15.71 -2.40 14.70
CA PHE A 101 -15.30 -1.78 13.43
C PHE A 101 -13.81 -1.97 13.20
N THR A 102 -12.98 -1.67 14.20
CA THR A 102 -11.52 -1.81 14.15
C THR A 102 -11.08 -3.26 13.90
N VAL A 103 -11.69 -4.23 14.59
CA VAL A 103 -11.40 -5.66 14.38
C VAL A 103 -11.76 -6.09 12.96
N LEU A 104 -12.92 -5.69 12.45
CA LEU A 104 -13.34 -6.01 11.09
C LEU A 104 -12.40 -5.37 10.04
N ARG A 105 -11.91 -4.17 10.28
CA ARG A 105 -10.92 -3.51 9.41
C ARG A 105 -9.61 -4.30 9.38
N PHE A 106 -9.15 -4.83 10.53
CA PHE A 106 -7.99 -5.73 10.54
C PHE A 106 -8.25 -7.00 9.72
N VAL A 107 -9.40 -7.65 9.91
CA VAL A 107 -9.79 -8.85 9.15
C VAL A 107 -9.87 -8.53 7.65
N GLN A 108 -10.50 -7.41 7.26
CA GLN A 108 -10.57 -6.96 5.88
C GLN A 108 -9.18 -6.76 5.26
N GLY A 109 -8.25 -6.13 6.00
CA GLY A 109 -6.87 -5.95 5.57
C GLY A 109 -6.11 -7.28 5.44
N PHE A 110 -6.23 -8.17 6.44
CA PHE A 110 -5.56 -9.46 6.45
C PHE A 110 -5.95 -10.32 5.24
N PHE A 111 -7.24 -10.45 4.96
CA PHE A 111 -7.74 -11.19 3.81
C PHE A 111 -7.53 -10.46 2.49
N GLY A 112 -7.59 -9.11 2.48
CA GLY A 112 -7.27 -8.28 1.33
C GLY A 112 -5.82 -8.40 0.84
N ALA A 113 -4.89 -8.84 1.67
CA ALA A 113 -3.52 -9.12 1.27
C ALA A 113 -3.38 -10.36 0.38
N ALA A 114 -4.30 -11.34 0.46
CA ALA A 114 -4.22 -12.59 -0.29
C ALA A 114 -4.19 -12.37 -1.82
N PRO A 115 -5.13 -11.65 -2.44
CA PRO A 115 -5.08 -11.39 -3.87
C PRO A 115 -3.84 -10.58 -4.28
N VAL A 116 -3.34 -9.67 -3.44
CA VAL A 116 -2.16 -8.85 -3.74
C VAL A 116 -0.90 -9.74 -3.83
N VAL A 117 -0.69 -10.60 -2.85
CA VAL A 117 0.48 -11.49 -2.80
C VAL A 117 0.42 -12.53 -3.91
N LEU A 118 -0.73 -13.15 -4.11
CA LEU A 118 -0.85 -14.32 -4.98
C LEU A 118 -1.03 -13.98 -6.46
N SER A 119 -1.52 -12.78 -6.81
CA SER A 119 -1.61 -12.37 -8.23
C SER A 119 -0.24 -12.33 -8.90
N GLY A 120 0.79 -11.81 -8.21
CA GLY A 120 2.15 -11.81 -8.74
C GLY A 120 2.75 -13.22 -8.91
N ALA A 121 2.40 -14.14 -8.03
CA ALA A 121 2.81 -15.54 -8.12
C ALA A 121 2.09 -16.27 -9.27
N LEU A 122 0.78 -16.07 -9.39
CA LEU A 122 -0.06 -16.62 -10.46
C LEU A 122 0.42 -16.15 -11.84
N LEU A 123 0.79 -14.89 -11.98
CA LEU A 123 1.35 -14.37 -13.24
C LEU A 123 2.67 -15.05 -13.61
N ARG A 124 3.55 -15.28 -12.64
CA ARG A 124 4.83 -15.98 -12.88
C ARG A 124 4.64 -17.45 -13.28
N ASP A 125 3.58 -18.08 -12.78
CA ASP A 125 3.25 -19.48 -13.13
C ASP A 125 2.75 -19.61 -14.57
N LEU A 126 2.09 -18.58 -15.11
CA LEU A 126 1.40 -18.61 -16.41
C LEU A 126 2.20 -18.05 -17.58
N PHE A 127 3.06 -17.06 -17.34
CA PHE A 127 3.66 -16.27 -18.40
C PHE A 127 5.18 -16.31 -18.42
N SER A 128 5.77 -16.27 -19.62
CA SER A 128 7.20 -16.09 -19.81
C SER A 128 7.67 -14.70 -19.32
N LYS A 129 8.96 -14.53 -19.08
CA LYS A 129 9.56 -13.29 -18.54
C LYS A 129 9.13 -12.03 -19.31
N ASP A 130 9.12 -12.11 -20.64
CA ASP A 130 8.79 -10.95 -21.51
C ASP A 130 7.29 -10.63 -21.49
N GLN A 131 6.44 -11.66 -21.53
CA GLN A 131 4.99 -11.51 -21.39
C GLN A 131 4.62 -10.98 -20.01
N LEU A 132 5.26 -11.49 -18.95
CA LEU A 132 5.06 -11.08 -17.57
C LEU A 132 5.31 -9.58 -17.39
N SER A 133 6.41 -9.06 -17.92
CA SER A 133 6.74 -7.63 -17.84
C SER A 133 5.64 -6.75 -18.46
N ARG A 134 5.15 -7.12 -19.64
CA ARG A 134 4.08 -6.40 -20.33
C ARG A 134 2.75 -6.43 -19.55
N ILE A 135 2.39 -7.61 -19.02
CA ILE A 135 1.13 -7.79 -18.27
C ILE A 135 1.18 -7.01 -16.97
N ILE A 136 2.28 -7.09 -16.21
CA ILE A 136 2.45 -6.32 -14.96
C ILE A 136 2.35 -4.83 -15.23
N SER A 137 2.97 -4.32 -16.31
CA SER A 137 2.85 -2.90 -16.67
C SER A 137 1.39 -2.49 -16.92
N THR A 138 0.62 -3.33 -17.61
CA THR A 138 -0.80 -3.07 -17.86
C THR A 138 -1.62 -3.10 -16.55
N ILE A 139 -1.38 -4.08 -15.69
CA ILE A 139 -2.05 -4.16 -14.37
C ILE A 139 -1.71 -2.94 -13.52
N THR A 140 -0.45 -2.47 -13.56
CA THR A 140 -0.03 -1.27 -12.83
C THR A 140 -0.78 -0.02 -13.30
N LEU A 141 -1.00 0.13 -14.61
CA LEU A 141 -1.82 1.24 -15.14
C LEU A 141 -3.25 1.19 -14.61
N VAL A 142 -3.86 0.00 -14.59
CA VAL A 142 -5.20 -0.20 -14.02
C VAL A 142 -5.19 0.09 -12.51
N PHE A 143 -4.19 -0.40 -11.78
CA PHE A 143 -4.03 -0.15 -10.35
C PHE A 143 -3.96 1.35 -10.01
N MET A 144 -3.28 2.16 -10.84
CA MET A 144 -3.14 3.61 -10.60
C MET A 144 -4.47 4.37 -10.71
N ILE A 145 -5.49 3.80 -11.35
CA ILE A 145 -6.82 4.41 -11.42
C ILE A 145 -7.47 4.44 -10.03
N ALA A 146 -7.27 3.41 -9.20
CA ALA A 146 -7.93 3.32 -7.90
C ALA A 146 -7.60 4.51 -6.97
N PRO A 147 -6.34 4.81 -6.64
CA PRO A 147 -6.01 5.96 -5.78
C PRO A 147 -6.38 7.31 -6.41
N LEU A 148 -6.49 7.37 -7.75
CA LEU A 148 -6.91 8.58 -8.46
C LEU A 148 -8.40 8.87 -8.27
N VAL A 149 -9.23 7.83 -8.35
CA VAL A 149 -10.70 7.97 -8.43
C VAL A 149 -11.36 7.71 -7.07
N ALA A 150 -10.78 6.85 -6.25
CA ALA A 150 -11.38 6.41 -4.99
C ALA A 150 -11.69 7.56 -4.00
N PRO A 151 -10.76 8.49 -3.70
CA PRO A 151 -11.06 9.59 -2.77
C PRO A 151 -12.11 10.55 -3.32
N ILE A 152 -12.18 10.71 -4.66
CA ILE A 152 -13.21 11.53 -5.32
C ILE A 152 -14.57 10.88 -5.15
N ILE A 153 -14.69 9.60 -5.51
CA ILE A 153 -15.95 8.86 -5.33
C ILE A 153 -16.36 8.85 -3.86
N GLY A 154 -15.41 8.59 -2.94
CA GLY A 154 -15.64 8.62 -1.50
C GLY A 154 -16.20 9.97 -1.03
N GLY A 155 -15.59 11.08 -1.46
CA GLY A 155 -16.04 12.45 -1.15
C GLY A 155 -17.44 12.73 -1.67
N TYR A 156 -17.77 12.34 -2.91
CA TYR A 156 -19.12 12.49 -3.46
C TYR A 156 -20.15 11.59 -2.76
N ILE A 157 -19.77 10.36 -2.40
CA ILE A 157 -20.67 9.49 -1.62
C ILE A 157 -21.02 10.14 -0.29
N VAL A 158 -20.01 10.63 0.45
CA VAL A 158 -20.24 11.28 1.76
C VAL A 158 -21.05 12.57 1.64
N LYS A 159 -20.89 13.30 0.55
CA LYS A 159 -21.63 14.54 0.31
C LYS A 159 -23.13 14.33 0.05
N TYR A 160 -23.50 13.27 -0.68
CA TYR A 160 -24.87 13.04 -1.15
C TYR A 160 -25.58 11.86 -0.50
N PHE A 161 -24.81 10.96 0.13
CA PHE A 161 -25.29 9.73 0.76
C PHE A 161 -24.65 9.55 2.13
N HIS A 162 -25.11 8.55 2.87
CA HIS A 162 -24.50 8.16 4.13
C HIS A 162 -23.17 7.41 3.89
N TRP A 163 -22.19 7.55 4.80
CA TRP A 163 -20.86 6.92 4.69
C TRP A 163 -20.91 5.38 4.52
N HIS A 164 -21.96 4.71 4.99
CA HIS A 164 -22.15 3.27 4.82
C HIS A 164 -22.13 2.85 3.34
N MET A 165 -22.56 3.71 2.42
CA MET A 165 -22.56 3.43 0.98
C MET A 165 -21.16 3.13 0.45
N ILE A 166 -20.11 3.68 1.07
CA ILE A 166 -18.72 3.36 0.71
C ILE A 166 -18.46 1.86 0.86
N PHE A 167 -18.86 1.30 2.01
CA PHE A 167 -18.64 -0.11 2.29
C PHE A 167 -19.56 -1.03 1.48
N TYR A 168 -20.78 -0.59 1.14
CA TYR A 168 -21.63 -1.31 0.19
C TYR A 168 -20.98 -1.37 -1.20
N VAL A 169 -20.43 -0.25 -1.70
CA VAL A 169 -19.73 -0.21 -2.99
C VAL A 169 -18.52 -1.14 -2.99
N ILE A 170 -17.69 -1.08 -1.94
CA ILE A 170 -16.50 -1.96 -1.81
C ILE A 170 -16.93 -3.43 -1.73
N GLY A 171 -17.97 -3.75 -0.96
CA GLY A 171 -18.50 -5.11 -0.83
C GLY A 171 -19.04 -5.66 -2.15
N ILE A 172 -19.83 -4.88 -2.88
CA ILE A 172 -20.37 -5.26 -4.20
C ILE A 172 -19.22 -5.47 -5.20
N MET A 173 -18.23 -4.56 -5.24
CA MET A 173 -17.05 -4.74 -6.10
C MET A 173 -16.27 -6.01 -5.73
N GLY A 174 -16.13 -6.32 -4.43
CA GLY A 174 -15.53 -7.56 -3.97
C GLY A 174 -16.28 -8.80 -4.42
N PHE A 175 -17.61 -8.80 -4.36
CA PHE A 175 -18.42 -9.91 -4.87
C PHE A 175 -18.31 -10.06 -6.39
N LEU A 176 -18.32 -8.97 -7.14
CA LEU A 176 -18.09 -9.01 -8.59
C LEU A 176 -16.70 -9.55 -8.92
N ALA A 177 -15.68 -9.10 -8.19
CA ALA A 177 -14.32 -9.62 -8.34
C ALA A 177 -14.25 -11.13 -8.01
N THR A 178 -15.00 -11.60 -7.00
CA THR A 178 -15.10 -13.03 -6.69
C THR A 178 -15.64 -13.83 -7.86
N LEU A 179 -16.70 -13.36 -8.51
CA LEU A 179 -17.27 -14.01 -9.70
C LEU A 179 -16.27 -14.04 -10.85
N LEU A 180 -15.59 -12.92 -11.09
CA LEU A 180 -14.54 -12.86 -12.11
C LEU A 180 -13.39 -13.84 -11.83
N VAL A 181 -12.91 -13.93 -10.59
CA VAL A 181 -11.88 -14.90 -10.22
C VAL A 181 -12.37 -16.33 -10.39
N PHE A 182 -13.61 -16.61 -9.97
CA PHE A 182 -14.17 -17.95 -10.06
C PHE A 182 -14.24 -18.46 -11.50
N PHE A 183 -14.71 -17.64 -12.45
CA PHE A 183 -14.91 -18.04 -13.83
C PHE A 183 -13.68 -17.85 -14.73
N ILE A 184 -12.82 -16.86 -14.46
CA ILE A 184 -11.77 -16.45 -15.40
C ILE A 184 -10.38 -16.92 -14.96
N ILE A 185 -10.08 -16.90 -13.64
CA ILE A 185 -8.74 -17.25 -13.18
C ILE A 185 -8.60 -18.77 -13.08
N PRO A 186 -7.64 -19.41 -13.78
CA PRO A 186 -7.38 -20.83 -13.64
C PRO A 186 -6.60 -21.12 -12.34
N GLU A 187 -6.71 -22.34 -11.82
CA GLU A 187 -5.75 -22.83 -10.83
C GLU A 187 -4.42 -23.14 -11.51
N THR A 188 -3.36 -22.48 -11.07
CA THR A 188 -2.03 -22.62 -11.65
C THR A 188 -1.13 -23.56 -10.87
N HIS A 189 -1.41 -23.73 -9.59
CA HIS A 189 -0.61 -24.55 -8.69
C HIS A 189 -1.26 -25.90 -8.46
N LYS A 190 -1.02 -26.86 -9.40
CA LYS A 190 -1.58 -28.20 -9.36
C LYS A 190 -1.20 -28.92 -8.08
N GLN A 191 -2.04 -29.85 -7.65
CA GLN A 191 -1.88 -30.60 -6.40
C GLN A 191 -0.53 -31.32 -6.28
N GLU A 192 0.01 -31.79 -7.42
CA GLU A 192 1.32 -32.47 -7.52
C GLU A 192 2.51 -31.55 -7.18
N ASN A 193 2.35 -30.24 -7.37
CA ASN A 193 3.40 -29.23 -7.15
C ASN A 193 3.27 -28.54 -5.78
N ARG A 194 2.26 -28.89 -4.98
CA ARG A 194 2.02 -28.25 -3.69
C ARG A 194 3.09 -28.61 -2.68
N ILE A 195 3.63 -27.60 -2.02
CA ILE A 195 4.67 -27.79 -1.01
C ILE A 195 3.99 -27.81 0.35
N PRO A 196 4.25 -28.83 1.19
CA PRO A 196 3.72 -28.85 2.56
C PRO A 196 4.10 -27.57 3.32
N LEU A 197 3.14 -27.00 4.06
CA LEU A 197 3.35 -25.82 4.86
C LEU A 197 4.39 -26.08 5.95
N ARG A 198 5.60 -25.53 5.78
CA ARG A 198 6.73 -25.69 6.72
C ARG A 198 7.08 -24.35 7.34
N LEU A 199 6.38 -23.96 8.38
CA LEU A 199 6.56 -22.67 9.06
C LEU A 199 8.02 -22.41 9.48
N ASN A 200 8.75 -23.46 9.87
CA ASN A 200 10.17 -23.36 10.25
C ASN A 200 11.07 -22.91 9.08
N ILE A 201 10.79 -23.38 7.86
CA ILE A 201 11.55 -22.99 6.67
C ILE A 201 11.25 -21.54 6.31
N ILE A 202 9.97 -21.16 6.38
CA ILE A 202 9.51 -19.81 6.11
C ILE A 202 10.15 -18.83 7.09
N ALA A 203 10.05 -19.11 8.39
CA ALA A 203 10.66 -18.29 9.44
C ALA A 203 12.18 -18.18 9.27
N ARG A 204 12.85 -19.28 8.91
CA ARG A 204 14.29 -19.28 8.62
C ARG A 204 14.64 -18.38 7.43
N ASN A 205 13.87 -18.44 6.35
CA ASN A 205 14.11 -17.61 5.17
C ASN A 205 13.92 -16.12 5.47
N PHE A 206 12.88 -15.76 6.23
CA PHE A 206 12.71 -14.39 6.72
C PHE A 206 13.88 -13.96 7.61
N MET A 207 14.35 -14.81 8.50
CA MET A 207 15.49 -14.52 9.39
C MET A 207 16.80 -14.32 8.60
N ILE A 208 17.03 -15.09 7.53
CA ILE A 208 18.21 -14.94 6.66
C ILE A 208 18.21 -13.56 6.03
N LEU A 209 17.09 -13.13 5.44
CA LEU A 209 16.96 -11.81 4.81
C LEU A 209 17.08 -10.69 5.84
N SER A 210 16.46 -10.82 6.99
CA SER A 210 16.48 -9.81 8.06
C SER A 210 17.86 -9.66 8.75
N LYS A 211 18.78 -10.59 8.58
CA LYS A 211 20.17 -10.46 9.07
C LYS A 211 21.09 -9.73 8.12
N GLN A 212 20.69 -9.51 6.88
CA GLN A 212 21.50 -8.81 5.88
C GLN A 212 21.33 -7.30 6.03
N LYS A 213 22.39 -6.60 6.47
CA LYS A 213 22.36 -5.16 6.72
C LYS A 213 21.90 -4.35 5.52
N GLU A 214 22.39 -4.71 4.32
CA GLU A 214 22.00 -4.01 3.09
C GLU A 214 20.53 -4.18 2.77
N VAL A 215 19.97 -5.40 2.94
CA VAL A 215 18.54 -5.67 2.76
C VAL A 215 17.72 -4.84 3.75
N LEU A 216 18.15 -4.80 5.02
CA LEU A 216 17.50 -3.96 6.04
C LEU A 216 17.51 -2.49 5.66
N GLY A 217 18.62 -1.97 5.10
CA GLY A 217 18.72 -0.59 4.67
C GLY A 217 17.77 -0.26 3.52
N TYR A 218 17.69 -1.09 2.48
CA TYR A 218 16.73 -0.93 1.40
C TYR A 218 15.29 -1.05 1.89
N MET A 219 15.00 -2.05 2.73
CA MET A 219 13.66 -2.24 3.30
C MET A 219 13.24 -1.07 4.18
N ALA A 220 14.11 -0.60 5.07
CA ALA A 220 13.84 0.54 5.93
C ALA A 220 13.61 1.81 5.11
N ALA A 221 14.46 2.09 4.11
CA ALA A 221 14.29 3.26 3.25
C ALA A 221 12.90 3.30 2.59
N ALA A 222 12.51 2.20 1.95
CA ALA A 222 11.20 2.11 1.30
C ALA A 222 10.04 2.11 2.30
N SER A 223 10.19 1.45 3.45
CA SER A 223 9.12 1.31 4.43
C SER A 223 8.87 2.59 5.22
N PHE A 224 9.90 3.33 5.61
CA PHE A 224 9.73 4.63 6.27
C PHE A 224 9.23 5.70 5.29
N GLY A 225 9.68 5.69 4.01
CA GLY A 225 9.08 6.54 2.98
C GLY A 225 7.57 6.30 2.85
N PHE A 226 7.14 5.04 2.83
CA PHE A 226 5.73 4.66 2.86
C PHE A 226 5.04 4.99 4.20
N GLY A 227 5.76 4.91 5.32
CA GLY A 227 5.27 5.32 6.64
C GLY A 227 4.85 6.77 6.67
N GLY A 228 5.64 7.67 6.05
CA GLY A 228 5.27 9.07 5.89
C GLY A 228 4.05 9.29 4.99
N LEU A 229 3.94 8.53 3.88
CA LEU A 229 2.72 8.52 3.07
C LEU A 229 1.52 8.06 3.93
N PHE A 230 1.69 7.02 4.73
CA PHE A 230 0.59 6.48 5.54
C PHE A 230 0.20 7.42 6.68
N ALA A 231 1.14 8.20 7.23
CA ALA A 231 0.84 9.30 8.15
C ALA A 231 -0.08 10.34 7.48
N PHE A 232 0.20 10.74 6.23
CA PHE A 232 -0.68 11.60 5.45
C PHE A 232 -2.05 10.95 5.17
N VAL A 233 -2.07 9.69 4.73
CA VAL A 233 -3.32 8.96 4.45
C VAL A 233 -4.20 8.85 5.69
N THR A 234 -3.60 8.69 6.87
CA THR A 234 -4.31 8.58 8.15
C THR A 234 -4.86 9.93 8.62
N ALA A 235 -4.10 11.01 8.52
CA ALA A 235 -4.45 12.30 9.10
C ALA A 235 -4.97 13.32 8.07
N GLY A 236 -4.76 13.07 6.78
CA GLY A 236 -5.01 14.06 5.73
C GLY A 236 -6.44 14.59 5.67
N SER A 237 -7.45 13.74 5.89
CA SER A 237 -8.84 14.21 5.90
C SER A 237 -9.13 15.14 7.08
N ILE A 238 -8.62 14.85 8.27
CA ILE A 238 -8.79 15.73 9.44
C ILE A 238 -8.07 17.06 9.19
N VAL A 239 -6.83 17.01 8.66
CA VAL A 239 -6.08 18.24 8.34
C VAL A 239 -6.77 19.03 7.24
N TYR A 240 -7.06 18.44 6.08
CA TYR A 240 -7.58 19.19 4.93
C TYR A 240 -9.02 19.61 5.12
N ILE A 241 -9.90 18.69 5.55
CA ILE A 241 -11.33 18.96 5.71
C ILE A 241 -11.61 19.62 7.08
N GLY A 242 -11.11 19.01 8.16
CA GLY A 242 -11.42 19.45 9.52
C GLY A 242 -10.73 20.76 9.91
N ILE A 243 -9.43 20.91 9.64
CA ILE A 243 -8.64 22.08 10.08
C ILE A 243 -8.71 23.20 9.04
N TYR A 244 -8.46 22.88 7.75
CA TYR A 244 -8.41 23.90 6.69
C TYR A 244 -9.75 24.13 5.96
N GLY A 245 -10.82 23.39 6.32
CA GLY A 245 -12.16 23.60 5.79
C GLY A 245 -12.33 23.28 4.30
N ILE A 246 -11.47 22.43 3.74
CA ILE A 246 -11.62 21.99 2.35
C ILE A 246 -12.91 21.17 2.22
N PRO A 247 -13.79 21.49 1.25
CA PRO A 247 -15.00 20.69 1.02
C PRO A 247 -14.70 19.22 0.78
N VAL A 248 -15.49 18.33 1.38
CA VAL A 248 -15.27 16.88 1.35
C VAL A 248 -15.19 16.30 -0.08
N ASP A 249 -15.98 16.85 -1.00
CA ASP A 249 -15.99 16.48 -2.41
C ASP A 249 -14.77 17.02 -3.20
N GLN A 250 -14.06 18.02 -2.65
CA GLN A 250 -12.84 18.56 -3.25
C GLN A 250 -11.57 17.89 -2.72
N PHE A 251 -11.63 17.20 -1.58
CA PHE A 251 -10.48 16.52 -0.98
C PHE A 251 -9.78 15.57 -1.96
N GLY A 252 -10.57 14.82 -2.74
CA GLY A 252 -10.03 13.88 -3.72
C GLY A 252 -9.15 14.50 -4.80
N TYR A 253 -9.33 15.78 -5.13
CA TYR A 253 -8.50 16.47 -6.14
C TYR A 253 -7.04 16.64 -5.68
N PHE A 254 -6.79 16.76 -4.38
CA PHE A 254 -5.42 16.79 -3.85
C PHE A 254 -4.73 15.42 -3.98
N PHE A 255 -5.47 14.32 -3.88
CA PHE A 255 -4.95 13.00 -4.21
C PHE A 255 -4.59 12.88 -5.69
N MET A 256 -5.35 13.49 -6.61
CA MET A 256 -4.98 13.53 -8.04
C MET A 256 -3.62 14.19 -8.24
N ILE A 257 -3.32 15.28 -7.54
CA ILE A 257 -2.02 15.96 -7.61
C ILE A 257 -0.91 15.00 -7.13
N ASN A 258 -1.12 14.32 -6.00
CA ASN A 258 -0.18 13.33 -5.49
C ASN A 258 0.09 12.22 -6.52
N ILE A 259 -0.97 11.66 -7.13
CA ILE A 259 -0.86 10.60 -8.16
C ILE A 259 -0.18 11.12 -9.43
N ALA A 260 -0.43 12.36 -9.83
CA ALA A 260 0.24 12.96 -10.99
C ALA A 260 1.77 13.02 -10.77
N ILE A 261 2.22 13.44 -9.58
CA ILE A 261 3.66 13.47 -9.24
C ILE A 261 4.23 12.06 -9.11
N MET A 262 3.50 11.10 -8.52
CA MET A 262 3.88 9.69 -8.47
C MET A 262 4.07 9.11 -9.89
N THR A 263 3.16 9.44 -10.80
CA THR A 263 3.21 9.00 -12.20
C THR A 263 4.41 9.61 -12.93
N ALA A 264 4.65 10.91 -12.74
CA ALA A 264 5.80 11.58 -13.31
C ALA A 264 7.13 10.98 -12.78
N ALA A 265 7.24 10.75 -11.47
CA ALA A 265 8.41 10.11 -10.87
C ALA A 265 8.63 8.68 -11.42
N SER A 266 7.55 7.90 -11.55
CA SER A 266 7.61 6.55 -12.12
C SER A 266 8.03 6.56 -13.60
N TYR A 267 7.52 7.51 -14.38
CA TYR A 267 7.91 7.69 -15.78
C TYR A 267 9.39 8.06 -15.91
N LEU A 268 9.86 9.03 -15.12
CA LEU A 268 11.27 9.43 -15.08
C LEU A 268 12.17 8.26 -14.64
N ASN A 269 11.73 7.47 -13.66
CA ASN A 269 12.45 6.26 -13.27
C ASN A 269 12.60 5.29 -14.45
N GLY A 270 11.52 4.97 -15.14
CA GLY A 270 11.55 4.07 -16.30
C GLY A 270 12.49 4.55 -17.41
N LYS A 271 12.54 5.88 -17.64
CA LYS A 271 13.41 6.49 -18.65
C LYS A 271 14.90 6.49 -18.29
N PHE A 272 15.23 6.71 -17.01
CA PHE A 272 16.60 6.96 -16.59
C PHE A 272 17.25 5.78 -15.84
N VAL A 273 16.49 4.82 -15.31
CA VAL A 273 17.03 3.72 -14.51
C VAL A 273 18.04 2.85 -15.28
N LEU A 274 17.84 2.65 -16.59
CA LEU A 274 18.77 1.88 -17.42
C LEU A 274 20.12 2.62 -17.64
N LYS A 275 20.12 3.96 -17.52
CA LYS A 275 21.34 4.77 -17.69
C LYS A 275 22.06 5.04 -16.37
N LEU A 276 21.31 5.30 -15.30
CA LEU A 276 21.84 5.73 -14.00
C LEU A 276 21.94 4.60 -12.98
N GLY A 277 21.25 3.48 -13.23
CA GLY A 277 21.15 2.35 -12.30
C GLY A 277 20.10 2.57 -11.21
N ALA A 278 19.58 1.45 -10.68
CA ALA A 278 18.52 1.43 -9.65
C ALA A 278 18.98 2.15 -8.35
N GLU A 279 20.22 1.98 -7.95
CA GLU A 279 20.74 2.58 -6.73
C GLU A 279 20.82 4.12 -6.80
N THR A 280 21.23 4.66 -7.94
CA THR A 280 21.26 6.12 -8.16
C THR A 280 19.86 6.71 -8.16
N MET A 281 18.91 6.03 -8.83
CA MET A 281 17.51 6.46 -8.85
C MET A 281 16.88 6.40 -7.45
N LEU A 282 17.21 5.37 -6.67
CA LEU A 282 16.81 5.28 -5.26
C LEU A 282 17.29 6.48 -4.44
N ARG A 283 18.58 6.84 -4.58
CA ARG A 283 19.18 8.00 -3.89
C ARG A 283 18.50 9.31 -4.27
N ILE A 284 18.22 9.50 -5.56
CA ILE A 284 17.47 10.68 -6.03
C ILE A 284 16.09 10.74 -5.37
N GLY A 285 15.38 9.62 -5.34
CA GLY A 285 14.07 9.55 -4.69
C GLY A 285 14.13 9.91 -3.20
N ILE A 286 15.09 9.33 -2.47
CA ILE A 286 15.32 9.65 -1.04
C ILE A 286 15.69 11.12 -0.85
N ALA A 287 16.53 11.69 -1.71
CA ALA A 287 16.95 13.09 -1.60
C ALA A 287 15.77 14.06 -1.81
N VAL A 288 14.95 13.84 -2.86
CA VAL A 288 13.75 14.67 -3.11
C VAL A 288 12.75 14.52 -1.97
N GLN A 289 12.52 13.29 -1.48
CA GLN A 289 11.63 13.06 -0.34
C GLN A 289 12.17 13.72 0.94
N PHE A 290 13.48 13.72 1.15
CA PHE A 290 14.13 14.37 2.30
C PHE A 290 13.97 15.89 2.26
N ILE A 291 14.17 16.51 1.10
CA ILE A 291 13.94 17.95 0.91
C ILE A 291 12.48 18.29 1.19
N SER A 292 11.54 17.47 0.68
CA SER A 292 10.12 17.65 0.96
C SER A 292 9.78 17.48 2.43
N GLY A 293 10.44 16.56 3.14
CA GLY A 293 10.28 16.37 4.58
C GLY A 293 10.77 17.56 5.41
N ILE A 294 11.93 18.14 5.02
CA ILE A 294 12.42 19.39 5.63
C ILE A 294 11.43 20.53 5.38
N TRP A 295 10.91 20.65 4.16
CA TRP A 295 9.92 21.66 3.82
C TRP A 295 8.66 21.52 4.68
N LEU A 296 8.15 20.31 4.86
CA LEU A 296 6.99 20.03 5.73
C LEU A 296 7.27 20.33 7.19
N PHE A 297 8.48 20.00 7.67
CA PHE A 297 8.92 20.35 9.03
C PHE A 297 8.92 21.86 9.27
N LEU A 298 9.49 22.63 8.33
CA LEU A 298 9.50 24.10 8.41
C LEU A 298 8.08 24.67 8.30
N THR A 299 7.22 24.07 7.47
CA THR A 299 5.81 24.45 7.38
C THR A 299 5.08 24.23 8.69
N ALA A 300 5.37 23.13 9.42
CA ALA A 300 4.79 22.89 10.73
C ALA A 300 5.29 23.90 11.79
N LEU A 301 6.55 24.34 11.67
CA LEU A 301 7.17 25.24 12.64
C LEU A 301 6.74 26.71 12.46
N PHE A 302 6.60 27.15 11.20
CA PHE A 302 6.34 28.56 10.84
C PHE A 302 4.94 28.83 10.29
N ASP A 303 4.09 27.80 10.18
CA ASP A 303 2.72 27.87 9.64
C ASP A 303 2.64 28.60 8.27
N PHE A 304 3.31 28.03 7.26
CA PHE A 304 3.26 28.59 5.88
C PHE A 304 1.90 28.36 5.18
N GLY A 305 0.91 27.82 5.89
CA GLY A 305 -0.46 27.66 5.43
C GLY A 305 -0.68 26.42 4.54
N PHE A 306 -1.94 26.25 4.13
CA PHE A 306 -2.45 25.04 3.46
C PHE A 306 -1.69 24.66 2.18
N TRP A 307 -1.43 25.63 1.28
CA TRP A 307 -0.76 25.32 0.00
C TRP A 307 0.66 24.81 0.16
N SER A 308 1.38 25.29 1.18
CA SER A 308 2.70 24.78 1.54
C SER A 308 2.65 23.31 1.96
N ILE A 309 1.60 22.94 2.73
CA ILE A 309 1.35 21.55 3.11
C ILE A 309 1.04 20.72 1.86
N ALA A 310 0.09 21.16 1.04
CA ALA A 310 -0.36 20.40 -0.12
C ALA A 310 0.77 20.11 -1.12
N ILE A 311 1.60 21.11 -1.42
CA ILE A 311 2.76 20.97 -2.30
C ILE A 311 3.81 20.05 -1.67
N GLY A 312 4.17 20.28 -0.41
CA GLY A 312 5.16 19.47 0.30
C GLY A 312 4.75 18.00 0.38
N VAL A 313 3.48 17.72 0.72
CA VAL A 313 2.91 16.36 0.73
C VAL A 313 2.98 15.73 -0.65
N ALA A 314 2.62 16.46 -1.71
CA ALA A 314 2.60 15.93 -3.06
C ALA A 314 4.00 15.50 -3.54
N PHE A 315 5.03 16.30 -3.29
CA PHE A 315 6.41 15.93 -3.62
C PHE A 315 6.93 14.80 -2.72
N PHE A 316 6.58 14.79 -1.43
CA PHE A 316 6.94 13.72 -0.50
C PHE A 316 6.35 12.36 -0.93
N VAL A 317 5.03 12.33 -1.13
CA VAL A 317 4.28 11.12 -1.52
C VAL A 317 4.69 10.66 -2.92
N GLY A 318 4.93 11.61 -3.81
CA GLY A 318 5.30 11.36 -5.19
C GLY A 318 6.55 10.49 -5.38
N GLN A 319 7.48 10.48 -4.41
CA GLN A 319 8.71 9.70 -4.50
C GLN A 319 8.56 8.22 -4.11
N ASN A 320 7.45 7.84 -3.48
CA ASN A 320 7.27 6.46 -2.98
C ASN A 320 7.45 5.36 -4.05
N PRO A 321 6.90 5.46 -5.28
CA PRO A 321 7.13 4.45 -6.30
C PRO A 321 8.59 4.36 -6.72
N LEU A 322 9.27 5.50 -6.83
CA LEU A 322 10.69 5.57 -7.21
C LEU A 322 11.56 4.84 -6.18
N ILE A 323 11.37 5.14 -4.89
CA ILE A 323 12.10 4.51 -3.79
C ILE A 323 11.77 3.02 -3.70
N SER A 324 10.49 2.66 -3.69
CA SER A 324 10.03 1.28 -3.48
C SER A 324 10.45 0.35 -4.61
N SER A 325 10.32 0.75 -5.88
CA SER A 325 10.68 -0.08 -7.02
C SER A 325 12.18 -0.36 -7.09
N ASN A 326 13.00 0.67 -6.90
CA ASN A 326 14.46 0.51 -6.96
C ASN A 326 15.02 -0.23 -5.74
N ALA A 327 14.47 -0.02 -4.54
CA ALA A 327 14.83 -0.80 -3.36
C ALA A 327 14.49 -2.30 -3.54
N THR A 328 13.30 -2.59 -4.07
CA THR A 328 12.89 -3.96 -4.35
C THR A 328 13.78 -4.61 -5.42
N ALA A 329 14.09 -3.91 -6.50
CA ALA A 329 14.96 -4.39 -7.56
C ALA A 329 16.36 -4.75 -7.01
N SER A 330 16.94 -3.88 -6.18
CA SER A 330 18.26 -4.11 -5.54
C SER A 330 18.27 -5.32 -4.60
N ILE A 331 17.17 -5.55 -3.87
CA ILE A 331 17.05 -6.75 -3.02
C ILE A 331 16.93 -8.02 -3.87
N LEU A 332 16.10 -8.00 -4.92
CA LEU A 332 15.87 -9.16 -5.78
C LEU A 332 17.09 -9.55 -6.60
N GLU A 333 17.90 -8.58 -7.00
CA GLU A 333 19.18 -8.83 -7.68
C GLU A 333 20.14 -9.64 -6.81
N LYS A 334 20.19 -9.34 -5.50
CA LYS A 334 21.05 -10.05 -4.55
C LYS A 334 20.52 -11.41 -4.10
N PHE A 335 19.20 -11.59 -4.07
CA PHE A 335 18.52 -12.80 -3.59
C PHE A 335 17.51 -13.36 -4.58
N PRO A 336 17.93 -13.74 -5.80
CA PRO A 336 17.01 -14.18 -6.86
C PRO A 336 16.25 -15.47 -6.51
N THR A 337 16.87 -16.36 -5.73
CA THR A 337 16.26 -17.62 -5.28
C THR A 337 15.20 -17.44 -4.19
N MET A 338 15.18 -16.30 -3.52
CA MET A 338 14.27 -15.97 -2.42
C MET A 338 13.29 -14.84 -2.79
N ALA A 339 13.09 -14.57 -4.08
CA ALA A 339 12.29 -13.43 -4.56
C ALA A 339 10.87 -13.36 -3.97
N GLY A 340 10.18 -14.48 -3.85
CA GLY A 340 8.85 -14.54 -3.23
C GLY A 340 8.87 -14.14 -1.75
N THR A 341 9.82 -14.70 -0.99
CA THR A 341 10.03 -14.38 0.43
C THR A 341 10.41 -12.90 0.62
N ALA A 342 11.31 -12.38 -0.24
CA ALA A 342 11.75 -10.99 -0.19
C ALA A 342 10.59 -10.01 -0.44
N ASN A 343 9.74 -10.28 -1.44
CA ASN A 343 8.57 -9.46 -1.73
C ASN A 343 7.54 -9.48 -0.60
N SER A 344 7.25 -10.64 -0.03
CA SER A 344 6.33 -10.78 1.11
C SER A 344 6.85 -10.04 2.35
N LEU A 345 8.15 -10.18 2.64
CA LEU A 345 8.79 -9.48 3.75
C LEU A 345 8.79 -7.96 3.54
N MET A 346 9.15 -7.49 2.34
CA MET A 346 9.12 -6.07 1.98
C MET A 346 7.70 -5.49 2.12
N GLY A 347 6.69 -6.20 1.61
CA GLY A 347 5.29 -5.80 1.73
C GLY A 347 4.83 -5.72 3.19
N SER A 348 5.16 -6.73 3.99
CA SER A 348 4.82 -6.79 5.41
C SER A 348 5.48 -5.65 6.20
N VAL A 349 6.79 -5.45 6.05
CA VAL A 349 7.52 -4.39 6.75
C VAL A 349 6.99 -3.01 6.32
N ARG A 350 6.70 -2.82 5.04
CA ARG A 350 6.16 -1.57 4.50
C ARG A 350 4.80 -1.23 5.11
N PHE A 351 3.84 -2.16 5.08
CA PHE A 351 2.53 -1.94 5.70
C PHE A 351 2.61 -1.87 7.22
N GLY A 352 3.50 -2.65 7.84
CA GLY A 352 3.74 -2.61 9.29
C GLY A 352 4.27 -1.26 9.76
N VAL A 353 5.29 -0.71 9.09
CA VAL A 353 5.80 0.64 9.38
C VAL A 353 4.72 1.68 9.09
N GLY A 354 3.96 1.54 7.98
CA GLY A 354 2.82 2.40 7.68
C GLY A 354 1.79 2.42 8.82
N ALA A 355 1.41 1.24 9.30
CA ALA A 355 0.46 1.10 10.41
C ALA A 355 0.98 1.71 11.72
N VAL A 356 2.27 1.50 12.05
CA VAL A 356 2.90 2.11 13.24
C VAL A 356 2.92 3.63 13.13
N MET A 357 3.33 4.19 11.98
CA MET A 357 3.38 5.64 11.79
C MET A 357 1.97 6.26 11.75
N GLY A 358 1.00 5.59 11.13
CA GLY A 358 -0.40 5.98 11.18
C GLY A 358 -0.97 5.96 12.60
N SER A 359 -0.68 4.91 13.39
CA SER A 359 -1.08 4.82 14.79
C SER A 359 -0.43 5.91 15.65
N LEU A 360 0.84 6.22 15.37
CA LEU A 360 1.55 7.32 16.04
C LEU A 360 0.84 8.65 15.78
N VAL A 361 0.50 8.97 14.55
CA VAL A 361 -0.25 10.20 14.23
C VAL A 361 -1.63 10.21 14.88
N ALA A 362 -2.36 9.09 14.83
CA ALA A 362 -3.68 8.96 15.44
C ALA A 362 -3.68 9.06 16.98
N SER A 363 -2.51 8.90 17.64
CA SER A 363 -2.37 9.07 19.08
C SER A 363 -2.32 10.54 19.53
N PHE A 364 -2.14 11.47 18.59
CA PHE A 364 -2.14 12.89 18.89
C PHE A 364 -3.51 13.50 18.61
N LYS A 365 -3.95 14.40 19.48
CA LYS A 365 -5.13 15.21 19.23
C LYS A 365 -4.83 16.18 18.10
N MET A 366 -5.64 16.13 17.03
CA MET A 366 -5.39 16.86 15.79
C MET A 366 -5.99 18.27 15.83
N GLU A 367 -5.41 19.16 16.62
CA GLU A 367 -5.77 20.60 16.64
C GLU A 367 -5.06 21.41 15.54
N THR A 368 -3.93 20.89 15.06
CA THR A 368 -3.13 21.48 13.98
C THR A 368 -2.61 20.40 13.04
N ALA A 369 -2.05 20.78 11.89
CA ALA A 369 -1.40 19.85 10.97
C ALA A 369 -0.05 19.33 11.47
N ALA A 370 0.53 19.91 12.52
CA ALA A 370 1.89 19.64 12.99
C ALA A 370 2.18 18.16 13.30
N PRO A 371 1.32 17.36 13.98
CA PRO A 371 1.60 15.96 14.24
C PRO A 371 1.81 15.15 12.96
N MET A 372 0.99 15.37 11.93
CA MET A 372 1.14 14.74 10.62
C MET A 372 2.48 15.12 9.97
N LEU A 373 2.78 16.41 9.92
CA LEU A 373 3.97 16.95 9.24
C LEU A 373 5.27 16.53 9.93
N TYR A 374 5.31 16.55 11.26
CA TYR A 374 6.47 16.06 12.03
C TYR A 374 6.69 14.56 11.87
N THR A 375 5.62 13.77 11.84
CA THR A 375 5.74 12.33 11.60
C THR A 375 6.27 12.04 10.20
N MET A 376 5.79 12.76 9.17
CA MET A 376 6.32 12.64 7.80
C MET A 376 7.81 13.00 7.74
N ALA A 377 8.21 14.10 8.38
CA ALA A 377 9.60 14.52 8.45
C ALA A 377 10.49 13.50 9.19
N ALA A 378 10.03 12.96 10.32
CA ALA A 378 10.74 11.91 11.07
C ALA A 378 10.90 10.63 10.24
N CYS A 379 9.88 10.25 9.50
CA CYS A 379 9.94 9.09 8.60
C CYS A 379 11.03 9.24 7.55
N VAL A 380 11.13 10.38 6.87
CA VAL A 380 12.15 10.53 5.82
C VAL A 380 13.56 10.65 6.39
N VAL A 381 13.74 11.26 7.55
CA VAL A 381 15.04 11.26 8.26
C VAL A 381 15.45 9.82 8.56
N THR A 382 14.55 9.01 9.11
CA THR A 382 14.81 7.60 9.40
C THR A 382 15.09 6.79 8.13
N SER A 383 14.35 7.05 7.04
CA SER A 383 14.59 6.45 5.72
C SER A 383 16.00 6.74 5.22
N ALA A 384 16.40 8.02 5.22
CA ALA A 384 17.71 8.46 4.74
C ALA A 384 18.87 7.91 5.59
N LEU A 385 18.74 7.98 6.92
CA LEU A 385 19.76 7.47 7.85
C LEU A 385 19.91 5.95 7.73
N SER A 386 18.79 5.21 7.67
CA SER A 386 18.83 3.76 7.50
C SER A 386 19.51 3.36 6.20
N TYR A 387 19.19 4.01 5.09
CA TYR A 387 19.87 3.77 3.81
C TYR A 387 21.36 4.08 3.90
N TYR A 388 21.72 5.24 4.46
CA TYR A 388 23.12 5.67 4.56
C TYR A 388 23.96 4.70 5.40
N PHE A 389 23.53 4.37 6.62
CA PHE A 389 24.31 3.56 7.56
C PHE A 389 24.30 2.06 7.22
N LEU A 390 23.16 1.52 6.80
CA LEU A 390 23.01 0.09 6.61
C LEU A 390 23.38 -0.36 5.18
N THR A 391 23.18 0.49 4.17
CA THR A 391 23.43 0.13 2.78
C THR A 391 24.66 0.84 2.22
N TYR A 392 24.62 2.18 2.13
CA TYR A 392 25.65 2.95 1.40
C TYR A 392 27.05 2.81 2.00
N ARG A 393 27.16 3.01 3.33
CA ARG A 393 28.45 2.89 4.02
C ARG A 393 28.97 1.45 4.00
N HIS A 394 28.08 0.47 4.14
CA HIS A 394 28.47 -0.94 4.15
C HIS A 394 28.98 -1.41 2.78
N CYS A 395 28.31 -1.06 1.69
CA CYS A 395 28.76 -1.38 0.33
C CYS A 395 30.12 -0.74 -0.02
N ASN A 396 30.43 0.45 0.51
CA ASN A 396 31.71 1.12 0.27
C ASN A 396 32.86 0.62 1.17
N SER A 397 32.56 -0.01 2.29
CA SER A 397 33.57 -0.58 3.18
C SER A 397 33.98 -2.02 2.81
N THR A 398 33.23 -2.65 1.90
CA THR A 398 33.49 -4.00 1.39
C THR A 398 34.09 -4.03 -0.02
N LYS A 399 34.24 -2.87 -0.65
CA LYS A 399 35.06 -2.64 -1.87
C LYS A 399 36.46 -2.22 -1.48
#